data_45a86475ee1525b161ad7b52d7a0a82e
#
_entry.id   45a86475ee1525b161ad7b52d7a0a82e
#
_cell.length_a   1.000
_cell.length_b   1.000
_cell.length_c   1.000
_cell.angle_alpha   90.00
_cell.angle_beta   90.00
_cell.angle_gamma   90.00
#
_symmetry.space_group_name_H-M   'P 1'
#
loop_
_entity.id
_entity.type
_entity.pdbx_description
1 polymer ?
#
loop_
_entity_poly.entity_id
_entity_poly.type
_entity_poly.pdbx_seq_one_letter_code
_entity_poly.pdbx_strand_id
1 'polypeptide(L)'
;LQTTELLRRKLLCVFPIPDSRYFVVDSFPLAVCKFGRARYCRSFRGYGADYGKCPSKKETYFGYKVHALITLEGYIAAFEITAASVDDREGLRDLVEGMEGLVILGDKGYVGETLAQDLASRGNCLMALKRSNSKTNWPREVRQVIFKRRRRVETVFSQLSGQLNAERVLARGFQGLCTRISNKILAYNLCLALNSIFHETCEL
;
A
#
# COMPACT_ATOMS: atom_id res chain seq x y z
N LEU A 1 -6.77 -17.81 -1.07
CA LEU A 1 -5.93 -16.68 -1.44
C LEU A 1 -6.01 -16.40 -2.94
N GLN A 2 -5.67 -17.38 -3.80
CA GLN A 2 -5.71 -17.21 -5.27
C GLN A 2 -7.09 -16.79 -5.79
N THR A 3 -8.17 -17.40 -5.31
CA THR A 3 -9.54 -17.05 -5.71
C THR A 3 -9.91 -15.63 -5.33
N THR A 4 -9.56 -15.19 -4.13
CA THR A 4 -9.81 -13.81 -3.66
C THR A 4 -9.04 -12.80 -4.50
N GLU A 5 -7.78 -13.08 -4.82
CA GLU A 5 -6.95 -12.20 -5.63
C GLU A 5 -7.46 -12.14 -7.09
N LEU A 6 -7.87 -13.27 -7.66
CA LEU A 6 -8.48 -13.31 -8.98
C LEU A 6 -9.78 -12.50 -9.02
N LEU A 7 -10.63 -12.63 -7.99
CA LEU A 7 -11.86 -11.86 -7.88
C LEU A 7 -11.57 -10.36 -7.77
N ARG A 8 -10.58 -9.98 -6.95
CA ARG A 8 -10.15 -8.58 -6.81
C ARG A 8 -9.71 -7.99 -8.15
N ARG A 9 -8.87 -8.71 -8.90
CA ARG A 9 -8.40 -8.26 -10.23
C ARG A 9 -9.55 -8.15 -11.22
N LYS A 10 -10.47 -9.11 -11.25
CA LYS A 10 -11.67 -9.03 -12.11
C LYS A 10 -12.59 -7.86 -11.75
N LEU A 11 -12.78 -7.58 -10.46
CA LEU A 11 -13.54 -6.40 -10.02
C LEU A 11 -12.91 -5.10 -10.54
N LEU A 12 -11.58 -4.97 -10.46
CA LEU A 12 -10.88 -3.80 -10.99
C LEU A 12 -11.06 -3.62 -12.51
N CYS A 13 -11.30 -4.71 -13.26
CA CYS A 13 -11.57 -4.65 -14.69
C CYS A 13 -13.05 -4.36 -15.04
N VAL A 14 -13.98 -4.71 -14.15
CA VAL A 14 -15.44 -4.58 -14.39
C VAL A 14 -15.96 -3.21 -13.98
N PHE A 15 -15.46 -2.67 -12.88
CA PHE A 15 -15.86 -1.34 -12.46
C PHE A 15 -15.20 -0.27 -13.34
N PRO A 16 -15.87 0.85 -13.62
CA PRO A 16 -15.32 1.97 -14.37
C PRO A 16 -14.28 2.70 -13.52
N ILE A 17 -13.20 1.99 -13.18
CA ILE A 17 -12.01 2.62 -12.63
C ILE A 17 -11.36 3.30 -13.82
N PRO A 18 -11.17 4.64 -13.79
CA PRO A 18 -10.49 5.33 -14.87
C PRO A 18 -9.17 4.60 -15.15
N ASP A 19 -8.86 4.37 -16.42
CA ASP A 19 -7.56 3.80 -16.84
C ASP A 19 -6.46 4.79 -16.46
N SER A 20 -6.19 4.81 -15.17
CA SER A 20 -5.28 5.75 -14.55
C SER A 20 -3.89 5.15 -14.60
N ARG A 21 -2.98 5.83 -15.29
CA ARG A 21 -1.55 5.55 -15.18
C ARG A 21 -0.94 6.09 -13.89
N TYR A 22 -1.72 6.84 -13.10
CA TYR A 22 -1.26 7.53 -11.89
C TYR A 22 -1.65 6.75 -10.65
N PHE A 23 -0.65 6.39 -9.87
CA PHE A 23 -0.83 5.67 -8.62
C PHE A 23 -0.11 6.38 -7.48
N VAL A 24 -0.58 6.14 -6.27
CA VAL A 24 0.12 6.51 -5.05
C VAL A 24 0.57 5.25 -4.36
N VAL A 25 1.83 5.20 -3.94
CA VAL A 25 2.39 4.10 -3.16
C VAL A 25 2.59 4.54 -1.72
N ASP A 26 2.23 3.65 -0.80
CA ASP A 26 2.55 3.78 0.62
C ASP A 26 2.47 2.41 1.30
N SER A 27 2.89 2.34 2.56
CA SER A 27 2.87 1.10 3.34
C SER A 27 2.24 1.31 4.72
N PHE A 28 1.64 0.25 5.27
CA PHE A 28 1.15 0.26 6.65
C PHE A 28 1.64 -0.97 7.42
N PRO A 29 1.84 -0.83 8.75
CA PRO A 29 2.32 -1.90 9.60
C PRO A 29 1.25 -2.98 9.80
N LEU A 30 1.68 -4.23 9.81
CA LEU A 30 0.86 -5.41 10.06
C LEU A 30 1.44 -6.19 11.25
N ALA A 31 1.18 -5.71 12.45
CA ALA A 31 1.69 -6.30 13.67
C ALA A 31 1.01 -7.66 13.97
N VAL A 32 1.81 -8.71 14.13
CA VAL A 32 1.32 -10.04 14.53
C VAL A 32 1.31 -10.21 16.04
N CYS A 33 2.18 -9.49 16.75
CA CYS A 33 2.16 -9.40 18.21
C CYS A 33 2.84 -8.13 18.72
N LYS A 34 2.63 -7.81 20.01
CA LYS A 34 3.33 -6.72 20.69
C LYS A 34 4.84 -7.01 20.77
N PHE A 35 5.68 -5.98 20.71
CA PHE A 35 7.13 -6.08 20.74
C PHE A 35 7.66 -7.02 21.83
N GLY A 36 7.24 -6.85 23.08
CA GLY A 36 7.69 -7.69 24.20
C GLY A 36 7.34 -9.18 24.08
N ARG A 37 6.36 -9.54 23.24
CA ARG A 37 5.97 -10.93 22.97
C ARG A 37 6.65 -11.55 21.75
N ALA A 38 7.36 -10.77 20.96
CA ALA A 38 7.97 -11.20 19.69
C ALA A 38 8.89 -12.40 19.85
N ARG A 39 9.68 -12.46 20.94
CA ARG A 39 10.58 -13.59 21.24
C ARG A 39 9.88 -14.95 21.38
N TYR A 40 8.60 -14.94 21.76
CA TYR A 40 7.78 -16.14 21.92
C TYR A 40 6.91 -16.46 20.71
N CYS A 41 6.89 -15.58 19.70
CA CYS A 41 6.05 -15.73 18.51
C CYS A 41 6.70 -16.69 17.50
N ARG A 42 6.52 -18.00 17.71
CA ARG A 42 7.09 -19.04 16.84
C ARG A 42 6.36 -19.16 15.51
N SER A 43 5.03 -19.00 15.52
CA SER A 43 4.15 -19.26 14.36
C SER A 43 4.42 -18.39 13.14
N PHE A 44 5.01 -17.18 13.31
CA PHE A 44 5.29 -16.26 12.22
C PHE A 44 6.78 -16.10 11.92
N ARG A 45 7.65 -16.44 12.88
CA ARG A 45 9.09 -16.33 12.71
C ARG A 45 9.62 -17.20 11.57
N GLY A 46 9.11 -18.41 11.42
CA GLY A 46 9.45 -19.33 10.32
C GLY A 46 8.97 -18.87 8.94
N TYR A 47 8.13 -17.83 8.89
CA TYR A 47 7.59 -17.22 7.66
C TYR A 47 8.07 -15.79 7.44
N GLY A 48 9.24 -15.44 7.97
CA GLY A 48 9.89 -14.17 7.70
C GLY A 48 9.33 -12.97 8.47
N ALA A 49 8.51 -13.15 9.50
CA ALA A 49 8.12 -12.03 10.36
C ALA A 49 9.34 -11.43 11.07
N ASP A 50 9.43 -10.10 11.08
CA ASP A 50 10.57 -9.39 11.63
C ASP A 50 10.14 -8.10 12.35
N TYR A 51 11.10 -7.41 12.95
CA TYR A 51 10.88 -6.15 13.64
C TYR A 51 10.79 -4.98 12.66
N GLY A 52 9.77 -4.15 12.84
CA GLY A 52 9.58 -2.91 12.12
C GLY A 52 9.35 -1.74 13.06
N LYS A 53 9.57 -0.53 12.54
CA LYS A 53 9.28 0.72 13.24
C LYS A 53 8.11 1.42 12.55
N CYS A 54 7.16 1.89 13.35
CA CYS A 54 6.07 2.75 12.88
C CYS A 54 6.32 4.18 13.41
N PRO A 55 6.94 5.08 12.62
CA PRO A 55 7.30 6.40 13.07
C PRO A 55 6.10 7.24 13.52
N SER A 56 4.96 7.11 12.83
CA SER A 56 3.72 7.84 13.14
C SER A 56 3.15 7.49 14.52
N LYS A 57 3.32 6.23 14.97
CA LYS A 57 2.89 5.73 16.27
C LYS A 57 4.00 5.70 17.31
N LYS A 58 5.24 6.03 16.92
CA LYS A 58 6.46 5.91 17.75
C LYS A 58 6.62 4.52 18.38
N GLU A 59 6.18 3.48 17.67
CA GLU A 59 6.17 2.11 18.15
C GLU A 59 7.09 1.21 17.32
N THR A 60 7.69 0.22 18.01
CA THR A 60 8.32 -0.93 17.37
C THR A 60 7.35 -2.10 17.44
N TYR A 61 7.14 -2.77 16.33
CA TYR A 61 6.26 -3.94 16.26
C TYR A 61 7.01 -5.15 15.68
N PHE A 62 6.43 -6.32 15.82
CA PHE A 62 6.91 -7.55 15.19
C PHE A 62 5.84 -8.08 14.25
N GLY A 63 6.23 -8.32 13.00
CA GLY A 63 5.29 -8.81 11.98
C GLY A 63 5.72 -8.49 10.55
N TYR A 64 4.79 -7.93 9.82
CA TYR A 64 4.91 -7.65 8.38
C TYR A 64 4.57 -6.19 8.08
N LYS A 65 4.76 -5.82 6.84
CA LYS A 65 4.36 -4.55 6.26
C LYS A 65 3.55 -4.83 5.00
N VAL A 66 2.47 -4.11 4.78
CA VAL A 66 1.70 -4.16 3.54
C VAL A 66 2.05 -2.93 2.73
N HIS A 67 2.65 -3.13 1.57
CA HIS A 67 2.84 -2.10 0.55
C HIS A 67 1.63 -2.11 -0.36
N ALA A 68 1.09 -0.95 -0.69
CA ALA A 68 -0.10 -0.84 -1.53
C ALA A 68 0.11 0.19 -2.64
N LEU A 69 -0.32 -0.16 -3.85
CA LEU A 69 -0.42 0.71 -4.99
C LEU A 69 -1.88 1.13 -5.14
N ILE A 70 -2.15 2.41 -5.00
CA ILE A 70 -3.51 2.95 -4.86
C ILE A 70 -3.78 3.91 -6.01
N THR A 71 -4.92 3.76 -6.68
CA THR A 71 -5.36 4.70 -7.73
C THR A 71 -5.72 6.07 -7.13
N LEU A 72 -5.82 7.10 -7.96
CA LEU A 72 -6.20 8.44 -7.49
C LEU A 72 -7.63 8.48 -6.92
N GLU A 73 -8.49 7.56 -7.34
CA GLU A 73 -9.87 7.38 -6.85
C GLU A 73 -9.90 6.64 -5.50
N GLY A 74 -8.81 5.95 -5.13
CA GLY A 74 -8.65 5.26 -3.86
C GLY A 74 -8.75 3.74 -3.92
N TYR A 75 -8.88 3.14 -5.10
CA TYR A 75 -8.85 1.68 -5.23
C TYR A 75 -7.45 1.13 -4.99
N ILE A 76 -7.35 0.02 -4.28
CA ILE A 76 -6.08 -0.69 -4.11
C ILE A 76 -5.88 -1.59 -5.33
N ALA A 77 -5.04 -1.14 -6.26
CA ALA A 77 -4.76 -1.82 -7.51
C ALA A 77 -3.86 -3.05 -7.30
N ALA A 78 -2.82 -2.90 -6.50
CA ALA A 78 -1.91 -3.98 -6.12
C ALA A 78 -1.48 -3.85 -4.66
N PHE A 79 -1.08 -4.94 -4.05
CA PHE A 79 -0.47 -4.95 -2.71
C PHE A 79 0.51 -6.10 -2.57
N GLU A 80 1.51 -5.91 -1.72
CA GLU A 80 2.52 -6.90 -1.38
C GLU A 80 2.69 -6.94 0.15
N ILE A 81 2.93 -8.14 0.70
CA ILE A 81 3.16 -8.35 2.13
C ILE A 81 4.60 -8.79 2.33
N THR A 82 5.41 -7.92 2.90
CA THR A 82 6.82 -8.17 3.20
C THR A 82 7.09 -8.28 4.69
N ALA A 83 8.27 -8.77 5.08
CA ALA A 83 8.74 -8.64 6.46
C ALA A 83 8.75 -7.16 6.88
N ALA A 84 8.49 -6.88 8.16
CA ALA A 84 8.41 -5.51 8.66
C ALA A 84 9.75 -4.73 8.53
N SER A 85 10.89 -5.44 8.43
CA SER A 85 12.23 -4.89 8.24
C SER A 85 12.56 -4.49 6.80
N VAL A 86 11.78 -4.97 5.81
CA VAL A 86 12.03 -4.67 4.40
C VAL A 86 11.87 -3.17 4.13
N ASP A 87 12.80 -2.60 3.38
CA ASP A 87 12.77 -1.19 2.99
C ASP A 87 11.58 -0.92 2.04
N ASP A 88 10.94 0.24 2.18
CA ASP A 88 9.78 0.60 1.34
C ASP A 88 10.13 0.64 -0.16
N ARG A 89 11.40 0.92 -0.50
CA ARG A 89 11.90 0.92 -1.88
C ARG A 89 11.98 -0.48 -2.48
N GLU A 90 12.38 -1.47 -1.68
CA GLU A 90 12.37 -2.88 -2.10
C GLU A 90 10.92 -3.37 -2.28
N GLY A 91 10.06 -3.08 -1.30
CA GLY A 91 8.64 -3.42 -1.40
C GLY A 91 7.95 -2.81 -2.63
N LEU A 92 8.37 -1.61 -3.06
CA LEU A 92 7.86 -1.02 -4.30
C LEU A 92 8.36 -1.77 -5.54
N ARG A 93 9.62 -2.20 -5.58
CA ARG A 93 10.14 -2.99 -6.71
C ARG A 93 9.36 -4.27 -6.95
N ASP A 94 9.09 -5.01 -5.86
CA ASP A 94 8.32 -6.25 -5.89
C ASP A 94 6.88 -5.99 -6.29
N LEU A 95 6.28 -4.92 -5.72
CA LEU A 95 4.88 -4.55 -5.95
C LEU A 95 4.56 -4.24 -7.42
N VAL A 96 5.50 -3.64 -8.15
CA VAL A 96 5.30 -3.23 -9.56
C VAL A 96 6.02 -4.14 -10.55
N GLU A 97 6.45 -5.32 -10.12
CA GLU A 97 7.08 -6.30 -11.01
C GLU A 97 6.12 -6.70 -12.15
N GLY A 98 6.61 -6.61 -13.38
CA GLY A 98 5.82 -6.90 -14.59
C GLY A 98 4.78 -5.84 -14.95
N MET A 99 4.78 -4.68 -14.30
CA MET A 99 3.93 -3.54 -14.66
C MET A 99 4.74 -2.48 -15.40
N GLU A 100 4.13 -1.87 -16.42
CA GLU A 100 4.75 -0.84 -17.27
C GLU A 100 3.84 0.38 -17.45
N GLY A 101 4.44 1.54 -17.76
CA GLY A 101 3.71 2.77 -18.07
C GLY A 101 3.09 3.46 -16.87
N LEU A 102 3.51 3.13 -15.63
CA LEU A 102 2.98 3.71 -14.41
C LEU A 102 3.68 5.03 -14.05
N VAL A 103 2.90 5.98 -13.53
CA VAL A 103 3.40 7.16 -12.83
C VAL A 103 3.09 7.01 -11.35
N ILE A 104 4.11 6.79 -10.54
CA ILE A 104 3.99 6.41 -9.14
C ILE A 104 4.36 7.59 -8.25
N LEU A 105 3.42 8.05 -7.43
CA LEU A 105 3.62 9.11 -6.45
C LEU A 105 3.98 8.49 -5.10
N GLY A 106 5.17 8.81 -4.59
CA GLY A 106 5.66 8.28 -3.32
C GLY A 106 5.99 9.38 -2.31
N ASP A 107 6.16 8.97 -1.05
CA ASP A 107 6.67 9.85 -0.02
C ASP A 107 8.21 9.90 0.01
N LYS A 108 8.76 10.54 1.06
CA LYS A 108 10.21 10.68 1.25
C LYS A 108 10.93 9.34 1.45
N GLY A 109 10.22 8.30 1.88
CA GLY A 109 10.74 6.95 2.05
C GLY A 109 11.10 6.28 0.72
N TYR A 110 10.43 6.67 -0.36
CA TYR A 110 10.67 6.14 -1.71
C TYR A 110 11.72 6.91 -2.50
N VAL A 111 12.37 7.91 -1.91
CA VAL A 111 13.44 8.65 -2.60
C VAL A 111 14.68 7.78 -2.75
N GLY A 112 15.11 7.55 -3.99
CA GLY A 112 16.33 6.81 -4.32
C GLY A 112 16.61 6.88 -5.81
N GLU A 113 17.85 7.26 -6.17
CA GLU A 113 18.23 7.38 -7.57
C GLU A 113 18.25 6.02 -8.27
N THR A 114 18.81 5.01 -7.60
CA THR A 114 18.84 3.62 -8.11
C THR A 114 17.44 3.05 -8.31
N LEU A 115 16.49 3.33 -7.40
CA LEU A 115 15.10 2.94 -7.54
C LEU A 115 14.45 3.65 -8.73
N ALA A 116 14.66 4.95 -8.87
CA ALA A 116 14.08 5.72 -9.97
C ALA A 116 14.61 5.27 -11.33
N GLN A 117 15.91 4.96 -11.44
CA GLN A 117 16.53 4.43 -12.65
C GLN A 117 16.02 3.03 -13.00
N ASP A 118 15.92 2.14 -12.00
CA ASP A 118 15.38 0.78 -12.18
C ASP A 118 13.92 0.82 -12.66
N LEU A 119 13.08 1.64 -12.05
CA LEU A 119 11.69 1.80 -12.48
C LEU A 119 11.60 2.44 -13.89
N ALA A 120 12.45 3.41 -14.19
CA ALA A 120 12.48 4.03 -15.51
C ALA A 120 12.90 3.05 -16.62
N SER A 121 13.85 2.15 -16.34
CA SER A 121 14.24 1.09 -17.29
C SER A 121 13.11 0.11 -17.61
N ARG A 122 12.10 0.00 -16.73
CA ARG A 122 10.87 -0.78 -16.90
C ARG A 122 9.69 0.05 -17.43
N GLY A 123 9.94 1.27 -17.93
CA GLY A 123 8.91 2.17 -18.45
C GLY A 123 8.04 2.84 -17.39
N ASN A 124 8.42 2.79 -16.10
CA ASN A 124 7.68 3.41 -14.99
C ASN A 124 8.35 4.71 -14.52
N CYS A 125 7.57 5.69 -14.08
CA CYS A 125 8.05 6.96 -13.57
C CYS A 125 7.77 7.10 -12.07
N LEU A 126 8.82 7.29 -11.25
CA LEU A 126 8.67 7.54 -9.81
C LEU A 126 8.79 9.03 -9.49
N MET A 127 7.74 9.58 -8.92
CA MET A 127 7.67 10.98 -8.45
C MET A 127 7.59 11.00 -6.91
N ALA A 128 8.71 10.78 -6.25
CA ALA A 128 8.78 10.82 -4.79
C ALA A 128 9.00 12.24 -4.27
N LEU A 129 8.33 12.59 -3.16
CA LEU A 129 8.54 13.85 -2.45
C LEU A 129 9.92 13.86 -1.81
N LYS A 130 10.79 14.75 -2.26
CA LYS A 130 12.12 14.94 -1.67
C LYS A 130 12.06 15.76 -0.38
N ARG A 131 13.08 15.65 0.45
CA ARG A 131 13.22 16.47 1.65
C ARG A 131 13.33 17.96 1.27
N SER A 132 12.88 18.87 2.13
CA SER A 132 12.89 20.32 1.87
C SER A 132 14.26 20.89 1.54
N ASN A 133 15.33 20.30 2.09
CA ASN A 133 16.73 20.68 1.87
C ASN A 133 17.36 20.01 0.64
N SER A 134 16.61 19.30 -0.19
CA SER A 134 17.14 18.68 -1.41
C SER A 134 17.46 19.75 -2.45
N LYS A 135 18.67 19.68 -3.04
CA LYS A 135 19.12 20.58 -4.12
C LYS A 135 18.33 20.39 -5.43
N THR A 136 17.77 19.19 -5.63
CA THR A 136 17.04 18.80 -6.84
C THR A 136 15.57 18.52 -6.53
N ASN A 137 14.86 19.52 -6.02
CA ASN A 137 13.45 19.34 -5.66
C ASN A 137 12.53 19.56 -6.87
N TRP A 138 11.34 18.96 -6.81
CA TRP A 138 10.29 19.23 -7.79
C TRP A 138 9.84 20.70 -7.72
N PRO A 139 9.37 21.31 -8.84
CA PRO A 139 8.70 22.61 -8.83
C PRO A 139 7.59 22.64 -7.77
N ARG A 140 7.30 23.84 -7.24
CA ARG A 140 6.32 24.02 -6.17
C ARG A 140 4.94 23.46 -6.52
N GLU A 141 4.50 23.68 -7.75
CA GLU A 141 3.20 23.23 -8.29
C GLU A 141 3.12 21.71 -8.31
N VAL A 142 4.17 21.05 -8.80
CA VAL A 142 4.27 19.58 -8.85
C VAL A 142 4.24 19.00 -7.43
N ARG A 143 5.00 19.59 -6.49
CA ARG A 143 4.98 19.15 -5.07
C ARG A 143 3.59 19.27 -4.45
N GLN A 144 2.86 20.34 -4.74
CA GLN A 144 1.50 20.54 -4.24
C GLN A 144 0.54 19.47 -4.78
N VAL A 145 0.64 19.13 -6.07
CA VAL A 145 -0.15 18.06 -6.68
C VAL A 145 0.15 16.71 -6.03
N ILE A 146 1.44 16.35 -5.92
CA ILE A 146 1.85 15.10 -5.27
C ILE A 146 1.32 15.05 -3.83
N PHE A 147 1.49 16.12 -3.06
CA PHE A 147 1.04 16.19 -1.68
C PHE A 147 -0.49 16.04 -1.56
N LYS A 148 -1.25 16.73 -2.41
CA LYS A 148 -2.72 16.64 -2.44
C LYS A 148 -3.19 15.23 -2.75
N ARG A 149 -2.59 14.57 -3.76
CA ARG A 149 -2.97 13.22 -4.18
C ARG A 149 -2.60 12.17 -3.13
N ARG A 150 -1.47 12.33 -2.44
CA ARG A 150 -1.07 11.42 -1.35
C ARG A 150 -2.04 11.37 -0.18
N ARG A 151 -2.77 12.44 0.11
CA ARG A 151 -3.82 12.41 1.15
C ARG A 151 -4.86 11.31 0.93
N ARG A 152 -5.07 10.88 -0.32
CA ARG A 152 -5.96 9.77 -0.62
C ARG A 152 -5.52 8.47 0.06
N VAL A 153 -4.22 8.21 0.10
CA VAL A 153 -3.67 7.01 0.78
C VAL A 153 -3.96 7.04 2.28
N GLU A 154 -3.80 8.19 2.92
CA GLU A 154 -4.10 8.35 4.34
C GLU A 154 -5.58 8.02 4.62
N THR A 155 -6.49 8.48 3.75
CA THR A 155 -7.92 8.15 3.82
C THR A 155 -8.15 6.64 3.65
N VAL A 156 -7.54 6.02 2.63
CA VAL A 156 -7.66 4.58 2.36
C VAL A 156 -7.18 3.77 3.56
N PHE A 157 -6.00 4.07 4.09
CA PHE A 157 -5.46 3.34 5.25
C PHE A 157 -6.26 3.58 6.53
N SER A 158 -6.78 4.80 6.74
CA SER A 158 -7.67 5.09 7.84
C SER A 158 -8.96 4.28 7.78
N GLN A 159 -9.56 4.15 6.59
CA GLN A 159 -10.77 3.33 6.38
C GLN A 159 -10.47 1.84 6.53
N LEU A 160 -9.36 1.34 5.97
CA LEU A 160 -8.93 -0.05 6.16
C LEU A 160 -8.70 -0.39 7.64
N SER A 161 -8.05 0.50 8.38
CA SER A 161 -7.74 0.28 9.80
C SER A 161 -8.97 0.47 10.68
N GLY A 162 -9.74 1.54 10.45
CA GLY A 162 -10.88 1.89 11.29
C GLY A 162 -12.11 1.01 11.05
N GLN A 163 -12.48 0.78 9.79
CA GLN A 163 -13.70 0.05 9.43
C GLN A 163 -13.45 -1.45 9.29
N LEU A 164 -12.30 -1.85 8.75
CA LEU A 164 -11.98 -3.24 8.46
C LEU A 164 -10.93 -3.85 9.40
N ASN A 165 -10.41 -3.09 10.38
CA ASN A 165 -9.36 -3.55 11.31
C ASN A 165 -8.14 -4.15 10.58
N ALA A 166 -7.65 -3.53 9.50
CA ALA A 166 -6.60 -4.10 8.67
C ALA A 166 -5.26 -4.24 9.41
N GLU A 167 -4.94 -3.34 10.33
CA GLU A 167 -3.71 -3.40 11.14
C GLU A 167 -3.76 -4.47 12.24
N ARG A 168 -4.95 -4.95 12.63
CA ARG A 168 -5.13 -5.95 13.68
C ARG A 168 -5.70 -7.24 13.11
N VAL A 169 -4.85 -8.00 12.44
CA VAL A 169 -5.23 -9.30 11.85
C VAL A 169 -4.99 -10.41 12.89
N LEU A 170 -6.07 -10.92 13.45
CA LEU A 170 -6.02 -12.01 14.43
C LEU A 170 -5.83 -13.36 13.71
N ALA A 171 -4.69 -13.57 13.05
CA ALA A 171 -4.35 -14.81 12.37
C ALA A 171 -3.44 -15.69 13.26
N ARG A 172 -3.55 -17.01 13.13
CA ARG A 172 -2.70 -17.99 13.83
C ARG A 172 -1.46 -18.38 13.02
N GLY A 173 -1.38 -18.02 11.72
CA GLY A 173 -0.27 -18.32 10.83
C GLY A 173 -0.27 -17.43 9.61
N PHE A 174 0.83 -17.44 8.85
CA PHE A 174 1.08 -16.56 7.70
C PHE A 174 0.01 -16.68 6.61
N GLN A 175 -0.36 -17.90 6.20
CA GLN A 175 -1.39 -18.12 5.19
C GLN A 175 -2.73 -17.49 5.57
N GLY A 176 -3.13 -17.67 6.84
CA GLY A 176 -4.37 -17.07 7.37
C GLY A 176 -4.29 -15.54 7.42
N LEU A 177 -3.11 -14.98 7.69
CA LEU A 177 -2.85 -13.55 7.68
C LEU A 177 -3.01 -13.00 6.25
N CYS A 178 -2.36 -13.60 5.25
CA CYS A 178 -2.47 -13.22 3.85
C CYS A 178 -3.92 -13.27 3.35
N THR A 179 -4.64 -14.36 3.64
CA THR A 179 -6.06 -14.52 3.27
C THR A 179 -6.93 -13.41 3.87
N ARG A 180 -6.74 -13.11 5.15
CA ARG A 180 -7.52 -12.05 5.82
C ARG A 180 -7.24 -10.66 5.27
N ILE A 181 -5.99 -10.33 4.98
CA ILE A 181 -5.63 -9.06 4.35
C ILE A 181 -6.24 -8.98 2.95
N SER A 182 -6.09 -10.02 2.13
CA SER A 182 -6.69 -10.05 0.77
C SER A 182 -8.20 -9.85 0.81
N ASN A 183 -8.90 -10.49 1.77
CA ASN A 183 -10.36 -10.34 1.93
C ASN A 183 -10.74 -8.91 2.37
N LYS A 184 -9.95 -8.28 3.24
CA LYS A 184 -10.19 -6.88 3.67
C LYS A 184 -9.99 -5.90 2.53
N ILE A 185 -8.95 -6.08 1.74
CA ILE A 185 -8.69 -5.25 0.55
C ILE A 185 -9.78 -5.45 -0.50
N LEU A 186 -10.22 -6.70 -0.73
CA LEU A 186 -11.34 -6.98 -1.63
C LEU A 186 -12.62 -6.31 -1.13
N ALA A 187 -12.97 -6.45 0.14
CA ALA A 187 -14.15 -5.82 0.74
C ALA A 187 -14.09 -4.29 0.63
N TYR A 188 -12.91 -3.70 0.88
CA TYR A 188 -12.70 -2.27 0.74
C TYR A 188 -12.96 -1.79 -0.70
N ASN A 189 -12.35 -2.44 -1.69
CA ASN A 189 -12.55 -2.09 -3.10
C ASN A 189 -14.01 -2.26 -3.53
N LEU A 190 -14.68 -3.31 -3.05
CA LEU A 190 -16.09 -3.55 -3.33
C LEU A 190 -16.99 -2.45 -2.73
N CYS A 191 -16.77 -2.08 -1.47
CA CYS A 191 -17.52 -0.98 -0.83
C CYS A 191 -17.31 0.34 -1.58
N LEU A 192 -16.07 0.63 -2.00
CA LEU A 192 -15.79 1.85 -2.76
C LEU A 192 -16.50 1.84 -4.12
N ALA A 193 -16.51 0.71 -4.81
CA ALA A 193 -17.21 0.55 -6.09
C ALA A 193 -18.72 0.69 -5.95
N LEU A 194 -19.32 0.06 -4.94
CA LEU A 194 -20.75 0.18 -4.65
C LEU A 194 -21.13 1.62 -4.32
N ASN A 195 -20.31 2.29 -3.49
CA ASN A 195 -20.54 3.70 -3.17
C ASN A 195 -20.49 4.59 -4.42
N SER A 196 -19.58 4.35 -5.36
CA SER A 196 -19.55 5.13 -6.61
C SER A 196 -20.81 4.94 -7.43
N ILE A 197 -21.30 3.70 -7.55
CA ILE A 197 -22.54 3.38 -8.28
C ILE A 197 -23.77 4.04 -7.62
N PHE A 198 -23.86 3.96 -6.28
CA PHE A 198 -25.02 4.51 -5.56
C PHE A 198 -24.98 6.03 -5.43
N HIS A 199 -23.79 6.65 -5.39
CA HIS A 199 -23.66 8.11 -5.36
C HIS A 199 -23.93 8.77 -6.71
N GLU A 200 -23.73 8.07 -7.82
CA GLU A 200 -24.19 8.52 -9.13
C GLU A 200 -25.72 8.49 -9.25
N THR A 201 -26.40 7.71 -8.38
CA THR A 201 -27.87 7.58 -8.36
C THR A 201 -28.53 8.39 -7.23
N CYS A 202 -27.78 8.90 -6.27
CA CYS A 202 -28.23 9.74 -5.17
C CYS A 202 -27.36 10.99 -5.10
N GLU A 203 -27.71 12.03 -5.83
CA GLU A 203 -27.33 13.39 -5.46
C GLU A 203 -28.03 13.72 -4.13
N LEU A 204 -27.31 13.64 -3.04
CA LEU A 204 -27.65 14.20 -1.75
C LEU A 204 -26.82 15.44 -1.53
#